data_8540303e9327831dbdf20a27b364e779
#
_entry.id   8540303e9327831dbdf20a27b364e779
#
_cell.length_a   1.000
_cell.length_b   1.000
_cell.length_c   1.000
_cell.angle_alpha   90.00
_cell.angle_beta   90.00
_cell.angle_gamma   90.00
#
_symmetry.space_group_name_H-M   'P 1'
#
loop_
_entity.id
_entity.type
_entity.pdbx_description
1 polymer ?
#
loop_
_entity_poly.entity_id
_entity_poly.type
_entity_poly.pdbx_seq_one_letter_code
_entity_poly.pdbx_strand_id
1 'polypeptide(L)'
;MATTAQAVPQPTATSSTRTQWRWLPRLRAALGVMPFLVLIALTFIFAQTDPDYWWHQRTGQLILALGQLPRTDPFSFTSLGQPWITHEWLTEVCFAFTAVHFGYVGNVVLYGTITALAVLAIRATCRLRGLGSAGATGIMLWAFAIILPLANVRPQMVTILFLALTALIVTAYLQGEARGLWILPPLFVLWVNLHGGYVIGLVLLGLTLLGETAARYLGRPAAPLRPLLLTTALSGAATLVSPLGVEALRYPFTYAGTGNASQRFIAEWQSPNFHNAAFYPLAASLLVGLLIGIGRGKLRPTELLWTALFSALALQSIRHTPLYAIVVLPLLGVQLALIAPSWPGY
;
A
#
# COMPACT_ATOMS: atom_id res chain seq x y z
N MET A 1 -23.29 -5.41 -86.22
CA MET A 1 -22.50 -4.36 -85.58
C MET A 1 -22.32 -4.75 -84.14
N ALA A 2 -21.15 -5.27 -83.79
CA ALA A 2 -20.82 -5.69 -82.42
C ALA A 2 -19.91 -4.59 -81.76
N THR A 3 -20.39 -3.96 -80.72
CA THR A 3 -19.69 -2.90 -80.01
C THR A 3 -18.81 -3.52 -78.94
N THR A 4 -17.52 -3.48 -79.16
CA THR A 4 -16.49 -3.90 -78.21
C THR A 4 -16.41 -2.88 -77.03
N ALA A 5 -16.77 -3.29 -75.79
CA ALA A 5 -16.59 -2.51 -74.60
C ALA A 5 -15.10 -2.58 -74.19
N GLN A 6 -14.44 -1.44 -74.19
CA GLN A 6 -13.08 -1.27 -73.60
C GLN A 6 -13.12 -1.39 -72.09
N ALA A 7 -12.33 -2.32 -71.60
CA ALA A 7 -12.12 -2.45 -70.13
C ALA A 7 -11.29 -1.28 -69.58
N VAL A 8 -11.82 -0.59 -68.55
CA VAL A 8 -11.15 0.48 -67.83
C VAL A 8 -10.09 -0.18 -66.91
N PRO A 9 -8.81 0.26 -66.94
CA PRO A 9 -7.78 -0.26 -66.04
C PRO A 9 -8.10 0.08 -64.61
N GLN A 10 -8.15 -0.91 -63.72
CA GLN A 10 -8.28 -0.70 -62.30
C GLN A 10 -6.97 -0.11 -61.74
N PRO A 11 -7.03 0.86 -60.82
CA PRO A 11 -5.83 1.42 -60.19
C PRO A 11 -5.14 0.34 -59.36
N THR A 12 -3.88 0.08 -59.65
CA THR A 12 -3.00 -0.79 -58.89
C THR A 12 -2.87 -0.24 -57.45
N ALA A 13 -3.30 -1.03 -56.49
CA ALA A 13 -3.13 -0.69 -55.06
C ALA A 13 -1.63 -0.53 -54.75
N THR A 14 -1.20 0.71 -54.60
CA THR A 14 0.13 1.01 -54.05
C THR A 14 0.20 0.45 -52.62
N SER A 15 0.95 -0.62 -52.46
CA SER A 15 1.29 -1.16 -51.14
C SER A 15 2.07 -0.08 -50.35
N SER A 16 1.37 0.66 -49.51
CA SER A 16 2.03 1.51 -48.53
C SER A 16 2.82 0.60 -47.58
N THR A 17 4.10 0.45 -47.83
CA THR A 17 5.05 -0.14 -46.90
C THR A 17 5.02 0.72 -45.61
N ARG A 18 4.12 0.40 -44.68
CA ARG A 18 4.20 0.91 -43.33
C ARG A 18 5.53 0.40 -42.79
N THR A 19 6.53 1.26 -42.78
CA THR A 19 7.79 1.03 -42.08
C THR A 19 7.43 0.79 -40.61
N GLN A 20 7.26 -0.48 -40.24
CA GLN A 20 7.04 -0.83 -38.84
C GLN A 20 8.34 -0.53 -38.10
N TRP A 21 8.34 0.54 -37.36
CA TRP A 21 9.45 0.94 -36.50
C TRP A 21 9.70 -0.15 -35.44
N ARG A 22 10.59 -1.10 -35.77
CA ARG A 22 10.91 -2.30 -34.97
C ARG A 22 11.40 -1.94 -33.55
N TRP A 23 11.82 -0.69 -33.32
CA TRP A 23 12.25 -0.17 -32.02
C TRP A 23 11.08 0.38 -31.18
N LEU A 24 9.91 0.71 -31.74
CA LEU A 24 8.76 1.27 -31.02
C LEU A 24 8.26 0.38 -29.86
N PRO A 25 8.14 -0.95 -30.02
CA PRO A 25 7.77 -1.82 -28.91
C PRO A 25 8.83 -1.82 -27.79
N ARG A 26 10.12 -1.80 -28.15
CA ARG A 26 11.23 -1.73 -27.19
C ARG A 26 11.24 -0.40 -26.43
N LEU A 27 11.01 0.72 -27.12
CA LEU A 27 10.90 2.03 -26.50
C LEU A 27 9.69 2.11 -25.56
N ARG A 28 8.53 1.57 -25.97
CA ARG A 28 7.35 1.49 -25.11
C ARG A 28 7.60 0.64 -23.86
N ALA A 29 8.30 -0.47 -23.99
CA ALA A 29 8.70 -1.30 -22.86
C ALA A 29 9.68 -0.55 -21.94
N ALA A 30 10.70 0.11 -22.50
CA ALA A 30 11.66 0.92 -21.73
C ALA A 30 10.97 2.08 -20.98
N LEU A 31 10.08 2.82 -21.67
CA LEU A 31 9.30 3.89 -21.04
C LEU A 31 8.33 3.36 -19.99
N GLY A 32 7.84 2.12 -20.13
CA GLY A 32 7.02 1.45 -19.11
C GLY A 32 7.81 1.06 -17.86
N VAL A 33 9.12 0.79 -17.98
CA VAL A 33 10.00 0.42 -16.87
C VAL A 33 10.60 1.65 -16.18
N MET A 34 10.81 2.75 -16.93
CA MET A 34 11.46 3.94 -16.42
C MET A 34 10.84 4.54 -15.14
N PRO A 35 9.51 4.64 -15.00
CA PRO A 35 8.89 5.12 -13.74
C PRO A 35 9.28 4.26 -12.54
N PHE A 36 9.46 2.95 -12.71
CA PHE A 36 9.88 2.05 -11.63
C PHE A 36 11.33 2.27 -11.25
N LEU A 37 12.21 2.44 -12.23
CA LEU A 37 13.62 2.75 -11.97
C LEU A 37 13.79 4.09 -11.27
N VAL A 38 13.02 5.11 -11.69
CA VAL A 38 12.97 6.42 -11.02
C VAL A 38 12.45 6.28 -9.59
N LEU A 39 11.38 5.53 -9.36
CA LEU A 39 10.84 5.27 -8.02
C LEU A 39 11.87 4.58 -7.12
N ILE A 40 12.52 3.54 -7.63
CA ILE A 40 13.60 2.84 -6.91
C ILE A 40 14.73 3.83 -6.60
N ALA A 41 15.21 4.59 -7.58
CA ALA A 41 16.25 5.58 -7.37
C ALA A 41 15.86 6.66 -6.35
N LEU A 42 14.63 7.19 -6.43
CA LEU A 42 14.12 8.17 -5.48
C LEU A 42 14.03 7.59 -4.06
N THR A 43 13.61 6.34 -3.90
CA THR A 43 13.58 5.68 -2.59
C THR A 43 14.98 5.59 -1.98
N PHE A 44 16.02 5.33 -2.78
CA PHE A 44 17.42 5.32 -2.33
C PHE A 44 17.95 6.71 -2.01
N ILE A 45 17.62 7.72 -2.83
CA ILE A 45 18.07 9.11 -2.64
C ILE A 45 17.44 9.73 -1.40
N PHE A 46 16.16 9.43 -1.14
CA PHE A 46 15.39 9.99 -0.04
C PHE A 46 15.28 9.08 1.18
N ALA A 47 15.96 7.91 1.19
CA ALA A 47 16.07 7.06 2.37
C ALA A 47 16.84 7.80 3.47
N GLN A 48 16.11 8.64 4.21
CA GLN A 48 16.68 9.34 5.35
C GLN A 48 16.93 8.36 6.49
N THR A 49 18.03 8.57 7.20
CA THR A 49 18.28 7.86 8.45
C THR A 49 17.25 8.30 9.48
N ASP A 50 16.36 7.40 9.84
CA ASP A 50 15.44 7.63 10.94
C ASP A 50 16.22 7.59 12.25
N PRO A 51 15.99 8.48 13.23
CA PRO A 51 16.63 8.43 14.53
C PRO A 51 16.44 7.08 15.24
N ASP A 52 15.30 6.41 15.00
CA ASP A 52 15.00 5.12 15.61
C ASP A 52 15.81 3.96 15.02
N TYR A 53 16.43 4.13 13.84
CA TYR A 53 17.20 3.09 13.16
C TYR A 53 18.24 2.42 14.06
N TRP A 54 18.98 3.21 14.84
CA TRP A 54 20.11 2.72 15.62
C TRP A 54 19.68 1.81 16.76
N TRP A 55 18.60 2.13 17.46
CA TRP A 55 18.11 1.28 18.53
C TRP A 55 17.42 0.03 17.98
N HIS A 56 16.72 0.07 16.83
CA HIS A 56 16.20 -1.11 16.16
C HIS A 56 17.32 -2.07 15.77
N GLN A 57 18.40 -1.56 15.14
CA GLN A 57 19.56 -2.36 14.80
C GLN A 57 20.20 -2.97 16.05
N ARG A 58 20.36 -2.18 17.11
CA ARG A 58 20.97 -2.64 18.35
C ARG A 58 20.13 -3.69 19.06
N THR A 59 18.82 -3.53 19.06
CA THR A 59 17.88 -4.53 19.59
C THR A 59 18.00 -5.86 18.84
N GLY A 60 18.04 -5.81 17.52
CA GLY A 60 18.24 -7.02 16.72
C GLY A 60 19.56 -7.74 17.02
N GLN A 61 20.66 -7.00 17.19
CA GLN A 61 21.95 -7.57 17.64
C GLN A 61 21.82 -8.22 19.02
N LEU A 62 21.12 -7.59 19.96
CA LEU A 62 20.88 -8.11 21.29
C LEU A 62 20.05 -9.40 21.26
N ILE A 63 18.99 -9.44 20.46
CA ILE A 63 18.17 -10.65 20.26
C ILE A 63 19.02 -11.80 19.71
N LEU A 64 19.85 -11.54 18.68
CA LEU A 64 20.73 -12.54 18.11
C LEU A 64 21.80 -13.04 19.09
N ALA A 65 22.33 -12.17 19.93
CA ALA A 65 23.33 -12.51 20.92
C ALA A 65 22.76 -13.30 22.09
N LEU A 66 21.55 -12.96 22.55
CA LEU A 66 20.90 -13.60 23.71
C LEU A 66 20.08 -14.83 23.34
N GLY A 67 19.68 -15.00 22.07
CA GLY A 67 18.77 -16.04 21.63
C GLY A 67 17.34 -15.91 22.18
N GLN A 68 16.99 -14.74 22.74
CA GLN A 68 15.69 -14.45 23.34
C GLN A 68 15.32 -12.98 23.20
N LEU A 69 14.02 -12.67 23.31
CA LEU A 69 13.52 -11.30 23.26
C LEU A 69 13.81 -10.57 24.57
N PRO A 70 14.39 -9.36 24.57
CA PRO A 70 14.48 -8.52 25.75
C PRO A 70 13.07 -8.17 26.25
N ARG A 71 12.88 -8.28 27.57
CA ARG A 71 11.61 -7.99 28.25
C ARG A 71 11.67 -6.70 29.07
N THR A 72 12.84 -6.12 29.18
CA THR A 72 13.10 -4.86 29.87
C THR A 72 13.92 -3.95 28.98
N ASP A 73 13.73 -2.63 29.14
CA ASP A 73 14.47 -1.60 28.39
C ASP A 73 15.95 -1.58 28.80
N PRO A 74 16.87 -1.88 27.87
CA PRO A 74 18.31 -1.85 28.15
C PRO A 74 18.98 -0.56 27.66
N PHE A 75 18.25 0.41 27.08
CA PHE A 75 18.82 1.54 26.38
C PHE A 75 18.52 2.90 27.00
N SER A 76 17.32 3.08 27.58
CA SER A 76 16.89 4.37 28.07
C SER A 76 17.59 4.74 29.38
N PHE A 77 17.97 6.00 29.51
CA PHE A 77 18.50 6.51 30.75
C PHE A 77 17.44 6.60 31.85
N THR A 78 16.23 7.07 31.49
CA THR A 78 15.13 7.30 32.43
C THR A 78 14.25 6.06 32.65
N SER A 79 14.25 5.10 31.76
CA SER A 79 13.38 3.91 31.80
C SER A 79 14.17 2.60 31.81
N LEU A 80 15.47 2.65 32.13
CA LEU A 80 16.33 1.47 32.21
C LEU A 80 15.70 0.40 33.13
N GLY A 81 15.60 -0.83 32.62
CA GLY A 81 15.04 -1.96 33.36
C GLY A 81 13.52 -1.99 33.44
N GLN A 82 12.79 -0.98 32.96
CA GLN A 82 11.33 -1.01 32.91
C GLN A 82 10.82 -2.04 31.90
N PRO A 83 9.61 -2.60 32.10
CA PRO A 83 9.02 -3.54 31.15
C PRO A 83 8.97 -2.98 29.73
N TRP A 84 9.42 -3.77 28.77
CA TRP A 84 9.46 -3.39 27.36
C TRP A 84 8.94 -4.51 26.45
N ILE A 85 8.08 -4.17 25.49
CA ILE A 85 7.50 -5.09 24.53
C ILE A 85 8.18 -4.88 23.17
N THR A 86 9.04 -5.82 22.79
CA THR A 86 9.78 -5.81 21.51
C THR A 86 8.88 -6.31 20.38
N HIS A 87 7.87 -5.50 20.02
CA HIS A 87 6.79 -5.89 19.09
C HIS A 87 7.22 -5.98 17.62
N GLU A 88 8.40 -5.46 17.28
CA GLU A 88 9.00 -5.44 15.93
C GLU A 88 10.20 -6.39 15.84
N TRP A 89 10.29 -7.35 16.74
CA TRP A 89 11.47 -8.18 16.99
C TRP A 89 12.05 -8.82 15.71
N LEU A 90 11.19 -9.33 14.82
CA LEU A 90 11.66 -10.00 13.61
C LEU A 90 12.23 -8.98 12.60
N THR A 91 11.67 -7.79 12.51
CA THR A 91 12.22 -6.68 11.73
C THR A 91 13.57 -6.25 12.28
N GLU A 92 13.72 -6.14 13.60
CA GLU A 92 14.97 -5.78 14.27
C GLU A 92 16.07 -6.82 14.01
N VAL A 93 15.72 -8.10 14.04
CA VAL A 93 16.63 -9.19 13.61
C VAL A 93 17.05 -9.02 12.15
N CYS A 94 16.10 -8.71 11.24
CA CYS A 94 16.41 -8.42 9.84
C CYS A 94 17.35 -7.21 9.69
N PHE A 95 17.13 -6.14 10.47
CA PHE A 95 18.03 -4.97 10.51
C PHE A 95 19.43 -5.35 10.89
N ALA A 96 19.59 -6.08 12.00
CA ALA A 96 20.89 -6.49 12.50
C ALA A 96 21.61 -7.41 11.50
N PHE A 97 20.91 -8.42 10.98
CA PHE A 97 21.45 -9.35 10.00
C PHE A 97 21.93 -8.61 8.74
N THR A 98 21.09 -7.75 8.19
CA THR A 98 21.41 -6.99 6.98
C THR A 98 22.56 -6.02 7.21
N ALA A 99 22.60 -5.35 8.37
CA ALA A 99 23.67 -4.43 8.73
C ALA A 99 25.04 -5.14 8.89
N VAL A 100 25.05 -6.35 9.47
CA VAL A 100 26.28 -7.13 9.65
C VAL A 100 26.88 -7.57 8.30
N HIS A 101 26.04 -7.97 7.34
CA HIS A 101 26.51 -8.54 6.08
C HIS A 101 26.71 -7.49 4.97
N PHE A 102 25.91 -6.43 4.97
CA PHE A 102 25.84 -5.45 3.87
C PHE A 102 25.94 -3.98 4.33
N GLY A 103 26.19 -3.75 5.63
CA GLY A 103 26.23 -2.41 6.20
C GLY A 103 24.88 -1.70 6.16
N TYR A 104 24.88 -0.40 6.42
CA TYR A 104 23.70 0.46 6.35
C TYR A 104 23.04 0.45 4.96
N VAL A 105 23.85 0.40 3.90
CA VAL A 105 23.37 0.34 2.51
C VAL A 105 22.47 -0.88 2.29
N GLY A 106 22.78 -2.02 2.90
CA GLY A 106 21.92 -3.20 2.84
C GLY A 106 20.50 -2.94 3.37
N ASN A 107 20.37 -2.24 4.49
CA ASN A 107 19.08 -1.85 5.02
C ASN A 107 18.36 -0.85 4.11
N VAL A 108 19.06 0.12 3.53
CA VAL A 108 18.49 1.04 2.54
C VAL A 108 17.94 0.27 1.33
N VAL A 109 18.69 -0.72 0.81
CA VAL A 109 18.24 -1.58 -0.30
C VAL A 109 17.01 -2.39 0.10
N LEU A 110 17.01 -3.01 1.27
CA LEU A 110 15.88 -3.79 1.79
C LEU A 110 14.60 -2.94 1.86
N TYR A 111 14.68 -1.79 2.52
CA TYR A 111 13.51 -0.93 2.72
C TYR A 111 13.06 -0.19 1.45
N GLY A 112 14.01 0.17 0.59
CA GLY A 112 13.71 0.66 -0.75
C GLY A 112 12.95 -0.38 -1.58
N THR A 113 13.35 -1.66 -1.48
CA THR A 113 12.65 -2.78 -2.14
C THR A 113 11.24 -2.97 -1.56
N ILE A 114 11.08 -2.92 -0.23
CA ILE A 114 9.77 -3.01 0.43
C ILE A 114 8.85 -1.89 -0.07
N THR A 115 9.36 -0.65 -0.14
CA THR A 115 8.60 0.50 -0.65
C THR A 115 8.21 0.31 -2.12
N ALA A 116 9.13 -0.11 -2.96
CA ALA A 116 8.89 -0.38 -4.37
C ALA A 116 7.80 -1.45 -4.56
N LEU A 117 7.87 -2.57 -3.82
CA LEU A 117 6.87 -3.63 -3.86
C LEU A 117 5.49 -3.13 -3.40
N ALA A 118 5.42 -2.28 -2.38
CA ALA A 118 4.16 -1.69 -1.92
C ALA A 118 3.52 -0.83 -3.03
N VAL A 119 4.30 0.02 -3.67
CA VAL A 119 3.83 0.90 -4.75
C VAL A 119 3.42 0.09 -5.99
N LEU A 120 4.14 -1.00 -6.29
CA LEU A 120 3.76 -1.95 -7.34
C LEU A 120 2.43 -2.67 -7.03
N ALA A 121 2.19 -3.04 -5.78
CA ALA A 121 0.92 -3.62 -5.34
C ALA A 121 -0.24 -2.62 -5.51
N ILE A 122 -0.02 -1.31 -5.24
CA ILE A 122 -1.00 -0.26 -5.52
C ILE A 122 -1.31 -0.20 -7.02
N ARG A 123 -0.28 -0.23 -7.88
CA ARG A 123 -0.49 -0.26 -9.35
C ARG A 123 -1.26 -1.51 -9.79
N ALA A 124 -0.92 -2.67 -9.24
CA ALA A 124 -1.64 -3.91 -9.51
C ALA A 124 -3.12 -3.81 -9.10
N THR A 125 -3.41 -3.23 -7.94
CA THR A 125 -4.78 -2.94 -7.48
C THR A 125 -5.53 -2.04 -8.47
N CYS A 126 -4.88 -0.99 -8.98
CA CYS A 126 -5.45 -0.13 -10.03
C CYS A 126 -5.76 -0.92 -11.31
N ARG A 127 -4.83 -1.78 -11.74
CA ARG A 127 -5.02 -2.64 -12.93
C ARG A 127 -6.17 -3.63 -12.76
N LEU A 128 -6.27 -4.28 -11.60
CA LEU A 128 -7.40 -5.16 -11.27
C LEU A 128 -8.73 -4.41 -11.31
N ARG A 129 -8.75 -3.14 -10.89
CA ARG A 129 -9.95 -2.30 -10.93
C ARG A 129 -10.28 -1.77 -12.33
N GLY A 130 -9.55 -2.16 -13.38
CA GLY A 130 -9.82 -1.83 -14.76
C GLY A 130 -9.10 -0.59 -15.28
N LEU A 131 -8.24 0.08 -14.51
CA LEU A 131 -7.47 1.19 -15.04
C LEU A 131 -6.48 0.71 -16.12
N GLY A 132 -6.38 1.44 -17.21
CA GLY A 132 -5.35 1.24 -18.21
C GLY A 132 -3.94 1.43 -17.64
N SER A 133 -2.90 0.97 -18.34
CA SER A 133 -1.52 0.98 -17.85
C SER A 133 -1.04 2.39 -17.47
N ALA A 134 -1.34 3.40 -18.28
CA ALA A 134 -0.95 4.79 -18.02
C ALA A 134 -1.65 5.36 -16.78
N GLY A 135 -2.97 5.17 -16.67
CA GLY A 135 -3.76 5.60 -15.51
C GLY A 135 -3.29 4.94 -14.21
N ALA A 136 -3.08 3.61 -14.24
CA ALA A 136 -2.56 2.87 -13.09
C ALA A 136 -1.16 3.35 -12.67
N THR A 137 -0.28 3.69 -13.64
CA THR A 137 1.04 4.27 -13.35
C THR A 137 0.91 5.68 -12.79
N GLY A 138 0.01 6.52 -13.30
CA GLY A 138 -0.25 7.86 -12.76
C GLY A 138 -0.72 7.82 -11.30
N ILE A 139 -1.66 6.94 -10.96
CA ILE A 139 -2.11 6.74 -9.57
C ILE A 139 -0.99 6.18 -8.69
N MET A 140 -0.19 5.26 -9.19
CA MET A 140 0.98 4.73 -8.51
C MET A 140 1.98 5.84 -8.13
N LEU A 141 2.30 6.73 -9.08
CA LEU A 141 3.21 7.86 -8.84
C LEU A 141 2.61 8.85 -7.84
N TRP A 142 1.30 9.10 -7.91
CA TRP A 142 0.62 9.94 -6.93
C TRP A 142 0.65 9.33 -5.53
N ALA A 143 0.37 8.03 -5.41
CA ALA A 143 0.49 7.31 -4.14
C ALA A 143 1.92 7.37 -3.58
N PHE A 144 2.92 7.18 -4.44
CA PHE A 144 4.32 7.30 -4.03
C PHE A 144 4.65 8.71 -3.50
N ALA A 145 4.17 9.77 -4.14
CA ALA A 145 4.38 11.13 -3.67
C ALA A 145 3.78 11.39 -2.27
N ILE A 146 2.67 10.70 -1.91
CA ILE A 146 2.09 10.75 -0.56
C ILE A 146 2.89 9.90 0.44
N ILE A 147 3.44 8.75 0.00
CA ILE A 147 4.21 7.82 0.84
C ILE A 147 5.62 8.36 1.12
N LEU A 148 6.22 9.06 0.14
CA LEU A 148 7.63 9.46 0.13
C LEU A 148 8.10 10.20 1.40
N PRO A 149 7.35 11.13 2.00
CA PRO A 149 7.78 11.81 3.23
C PRO A 149 8.00 10.89 4.43
N LEU A 150 7.44 9.66 4.38
CA LEU A 150 7.52 8.64 5.43
C LEU A 150 8.28 7.39 4.97
N ALA A 151 8.85 7.40 3.76
CA ALA A 151 9.58 6.26 3.18
C ALA A 151 11.00 6.17 3.75
N ASN A 152 11.10 5.96 5.06
CA ASN A 152 12.36 5.87 5.80
C ASN A 152 12.78 4.41 6.03
N VAL A 153 14.03 4.19 6.48
CA VAL A 153 14.52 2.88 6.92
C VAL A 153 13.94 2.57 8.30
N ARG A 154 12.69 2.14 8.33
CA ARG A 154 11.86 1.94 9.54
C ARG A 154 10.98 0.70 9.44
N PRO A 155 10.71 0.00 10.56
CA PRO A 155 9.82 -1.17 10.59
C PRO A 155 8.40 -0.91 10.04
N GLN A 156 7.90 0.30 10.19
CA GLN A 156 6.58 0.71 9.69
C GLN A 156 6.41 0.53 8.17
N MET A 157 7.51 0.51 7.38
CA MET A 157 7.45 0.26 5.93
C MET A 157 6.91 -1.14 5.61
N VAL A 158 7.12 -2.11 6.51
CA VAL A 158 6.50 -3.44 6.42
C VAL A 158 4.98 -3.34 6.42
N THR A 159 4.40 -2.51 7.29
CA THR A 159 2.94 -2.28 7.31
C THR A 159 2.44 -1.69 5.99
N ILE A 160 3.17 -0.77 5.38
CA ILE A 160 2.80 -0.19 4.08
C ILE A 160 2.73 -1.28 3.01
N LEU A 161 3.72 -2.17 2.95
CA LEU A 161 3.72 -3.31 2.02
C LEU A 161 2.58 -4.29 2.30
N PHE A 162 2.43 -4.72 3.55
CA PHE A 162 1.45 -5.76 3.90
C PHE A 162 0.01 -5.25 3.79
N LEU A 163 -0.24 -3.97 4.07
CA LEU A 163 -1.54 -3.36 3.79
C LEU A 163 -1.81 -3.29 2.27
N ALA A 164 -0.81 -2.93 1.46
CA ALA A 164 -0.96 -2.88 0.01
C ALA A 164 -1.25 -4.28 -0.57
N LEU A 165 -0.57 -5.32 -0.08
CA LEU A 165 -0.86 -6.71 -0.44
C LEU A 165 -2.25 -7.16 0.01
N THR A 166 -2.66 -6.81 1.23
CA THR A 166 -4.00 -7.11 1.74
C THR A 166 -5.07 -6.43 0.90
N ALA A 167 -4.91 -5.15 0.57
CA ALA A 167 -5.82 -4.40 -0.29
C ALA A 167 -5.90 -4.99 -1.71
N LEU A 168 -4.77 -5.45 -2.26
CA LEU A 168 -4.69 -6.13 -3.55
C LEU A 168 -5.47 -7.45 -3.54
N ILE A 169 -5.22 -8.31 -2.54
CA ILE A 169 -5.88 -9.62 -2.38
C ILE A 169 -7.39 -9.43 -2.18
N VAL A 170 -7.79 -8.50 -1.31
CA VAL A 170 -9.22 -8.20 -1.06
C VAL A 170 -9.87 -7.64 -2.33
N THR A 171 -9.19 -6.77 -3.07
CA THR A 171 -9.71 -6.26 -4.34
C THR A 171 -9.91 -7.39 -5.36
N ALA A 172 -8.96 -8.32 -5.50
CA ALA A 172 -9.11 -9.49 -6.36
C ALA A 172 -10.31 -10.36 -5.93
N TYR A 173 -10.47 -10.56 -4.63
CA TYR A 173 -11.62 -11.29 -4.08
C TYR A 173 -12.96 -10.62 -4.41
N LEU A 174 -13.07 -9.31 -4.23
CA LEU A 174 -14.28 -8.55 -4.56
C LEU A 174 -14.63 -8.59 -6.05
N GLN A 175 -13.69 -9.01 -6.89
CA GLN A 175 -13.85 -9.21 -8.33
C GLN A 175 -14.03 -10.70 -8.72
N GLY A 176 -14.13 -11.60 -7.76
CA GLY A 176 -14.44 -13.03 -7.98
C GLY A 176 -13.27 -13.99 -7.82
N GLU A 177 -12.05 -13.51 -7.54
CA GLU A 177 -10.84 -14.33 -7.37
C GLU A 177 -10.69 -14.87 -5.93
N ALA A 178 -11.54 -15.83 -5.55
CA ALA A 178 -11.64 -16.27 -4.15
C ALA A 178 -10.38 -16.99 -3.60
N ARG A 179 -9.56 -17.60 -4.46
CA ARG A 179 -8.42 -18.44 -4.02
C ARG A 179 -7.34 -17.63 -3.30
N GLY A 180 -7.06 -16.41 -3.76
CA GLY A 180 -6.03 -15.54 -3.17
C GLY A 180 -6.30 -15.15 -1.72
N LEU A 181 -7.55 -15.19 -1.27
CA LEU A 181 -7.95 -14.79 0.08
C LEU A 181 -7.25 -15.62 1.17
N TRP A 182 -6.94 -16.91 0.90
CA TRP A 182 -6.29 -17.82 1.84
C TRP A 182 -4.80 -17.52 2.08
N ILE A 183 -4.21 -16.59 1.35
CA ILE A 183 -2.86 -16.06 1.59
C ILE A 183 -2.86 -15.16 2.83
N LEU A 184 -3.99 -14.57 3.22
CA LEU A 184 -4.05 -13.60 4.32
C LEU A 184 -3.65 -14.18 5.68
N PRO A 185 -4.16 -15.33 6.18
CA PRO A 185 -3.76 -15.83 7.48
C PRO A 185 -2.23 -15.99 7.63
N PRO A 186 -1.48 -16.67 6.73
CA PRO A 186 -0.02 -16.72 6.84
C PRO A 186 0.65 -15.35 6.69
N LEU A 187 0.08 -14.43 5.90
CA LEU A 187 0.56 -13.06 5.81
C LEU A 187 0.46 -12.36 7.18
N PHE A 188 -0.63 -12.56 7.91
CA PHE A 188 -0.84 -11.97 9.24
C PHE A 188 0.06 -12.59 10.31
N VAL A 189 0.41 -13.90 10.23
CA VAL A 189 1.46 -14.50 11.07
C VAL A 189 2.78 -13.75 10.87
N LEU A 190 3.16 -13.49 9.62
CA LEU A 190 4.40 -12.79 9.35
C LEU A 190 4.32 -11.32 9.80
N TRP A 191 3.20 -10.65 9.54
CA TRP A 191 3.01 -9.23 9.86
C TRP A 191 3.08 -8.93 11.36
N VAL A 192 2.41 -9.72 12.21
CA VAL A 192 2.40 -9.51 13.67
C VAL A 192 3.81 -9.61 14.28
N ASN A 193 4.72 -10.37 13.67
CA ASN A 193 6.09 -10.52 14.13
C ASN A 193 7.04 -9.46 13.56
N LEU A 194 6.65 -8.80 12.46
CA LEU A 194 7.45 -7.77 11.80
C LEU A 194 7.09 -6.35 12.27
N HIS A 195 5.80 -6.04 12.50
CA HIS A 195 5.37 -4.69 12.91
C HIS A 195 3.96 -4.69 13.48
N GLY A 196 3.72 -3.88 14.51
CA GLY A 196 2.42 -3.74 15.19
C GLY A 196 1.26 -3.20 14.34
N GLY A 197 1.52 -2.73 13.12
CA GLY A 197 0.50 -2.18 12.21
C GLY A 197 -0.45 -3.22 11.58
N TYR A 198 -0.33 -4.51 11.89
CA TYR A 198 -1.24 -5.56 11.40
C TYR A 198 -2.71 -5.29 11.76
N VAL A 199 -2.97 -4.52 12.84
CA VAL A 199 -4.33 -4.14 13.25
C VAL A 199 -5.06 -3.39 12.15
N ILE A 200 -4.38 -2.53 11.39
CA ILE A 200 -5.01 -1.79 10.28
C ILE A 200 -5.44 -2.73 9.14
N GLY A 201 -4.72 -3.83 8.94
CA GLY A 201 -5.12 -4.88 8.01
C GLY A 201 -6.39 -5.61 8.47
N LEU A 202 -6.50 -5.94 9.78
CA LEU A 202 -7.72 -6.50 10.36
C LEU A 202 -8.90 -5.52 10.25
N VAL A 203 -8.66 -4.23 10.46
CA VAL A 203 -9.67 -3.18 10.24
C VAL A 203 -10.14 -3.16 8.79
N LEU A 204 -9.23 -3.23 7.81
CA LEU A 204 -9.60 -3.30 6.39
C LEU A 204 -10.48 -4.52 6.09
N LEU A 205 -10.15 -5.70 6.63
CA LEU A 205 -10.95 -6.92 6.48
C LEU A 205 -12.33 -6.78 7.15
N GLY A 206 -12.38 -6.24 8.36
CA GLY A 206 -13.62 -5.97 9.09
C GLY A 206 -14.54 -5.00 8.33
N LEU A 207 -14.00 -3.89 7.81
CA LEU A 207 -14.75 -2.95 6.97
C LEU A 207 -15.22 -3.60 5.67
N THR A 208 -14.44 -4.50 5.08
CA THR A 208 -14.85 -5.25 3.90
C THR A 208 -16.04 -6.14 4.22
N LEU A 209 -15.96 -6.90 5.31
CA LEU A 209 -17.06 -7.77 5.76
C LEU A 209 -18.34 -6.98 6.06
N LEU A 210 -18.20 -5.84 6.76
CA LEU A 210 -19.31 -4.95 7.06
C LEU A 210 -19.92 -4.36 5.77
N GLY A 211 -19.10 -3.89 4.85
CA GLY A 211 -19.55 -3.29 3.60
C GLY A 211 -20.25 -4.29 2.67
N GLU A 212 -19.71 -5.53 2.55
CA GLU A 212 -20.34 -6.58 1.73
C GLU A 212 -21.63 -7.10 2.39
N THR A 213 -21.69 -7.12 3.73
CA THR A 213 -22.94 -7.40 4.46
C THR A 213 -23.99 -6.33 4.20
N ALA A 214 -23.61 -5.06 4.29
CA ALA A 214 -24.49 -3.93 3.97
C ALA A 214 -24.95 -3.95 2.51
N ALA A 215 -24.06 -4.26 1.56
CA ALA A 215 -24.42 -4.39 0.15
C ALA A 215 -25.49 -5.46 -0.06
N ARG A 216 -25.33 -6.63 0.58
CA ARG A 216 -26.32 -7.72 0.52
C ARG A 216 -27.66 -7.29 1.12
N TYR A 217 -27.66 -6.65 2.29
CA TYR A 217 -28.87 -6.14 2.93
C TYR A 217 -29.61 -5.11 2.05
N LEU A 218 -28.87 -4.28 1.34
CA LEU A 218 -29.41 -3.29 0.40
C LEU A 218 -29.80 -3.86 -0.97
N GLY A 219 -29.78 -5.18 -1.16
CA GLY A 219 -30.07 -5.83 -2.44
C GLY A 219 -29.08 -5.51 -3.56
N ARG A 220 -27.85 -5.08 -3.20
CA ARG A 220 -26.77 -4.80 -4.15
C ARG A 220 -25.89 -6.03 -4.35
N PRO A 221 -25.18 -6.16 -5.51
CA PRO A 221 -24.23 -7.23 -5.72
C PRO A 221 -23.16 -7.23 -4.61
N ALA A 222 -22.96 -8.38 -3.96
CA ALA A 222 -22.03 -8.56 -2.87
C ALA A 222 -21.19 -9.84 -3.08
N ALA A 223 -19.94 -9.81 -2.62
CA ALA A 223 -19.10 -10.99 -2.60
C ALA A 223 -19.60 -12.05 -1.59
N PRO A 224 -19.23 -13.34 -1.72
CA PRO A 224 -19.59 -14.39 -0.77
C PRO A 224 -19.08 -14.07 0.63
N LEU A 225 -19.95 -14.02 1.65
CA LEU A 225 -19.52 -13.62 3.01
C LEU A 225 -18.75 -14.72 3.75
N ARG A 226 -19.07 -16.01 3.52
CA ARG A 226 -18.48 -17.12 4.26
C ARG A 226 -16.95 -17.23 4.12
N PRO A 227 -16.35 -17.24 2.92
CA PRO A 227 -14.90 -17.24 2.78
C PRO A 227 -14.25 -16.00 3.42
N LEU A 228 -14.84 -14.82 3.25
CA LEU A 228 -14.36 -13.58 3.82
C LEU A 228 -14.37 -13.62 5.35
N LEU A 229 -15.46 -14.07 5.97
CA LEU A 229 -15.59 -14.23 7.42
C LEU A 229 -14.56 -15.21 7.98
N LEU A 230 -14.45 -16.40 7.36
CA LEU A 230 -13.50 -17.42 7.80
C LEU A 230 -12.05 -16.91 7.70
N THR A 231 -11.70 -16.28 6.59
CA THR A 231 -10.34 -15.75 6.39
C THR A 231 -10.04 -14.61 7.34
N THR A 232 -11.02 -13.71 7.59
CA THR A 232 -10.86 -12.62 8.57
C THR A 232 -10.66 -13.19 9.98
N ALA A 233 -11.46 -14.17 10.40
CA ALA A 233 -11.32 -14.83 11.70
C ALA A 233 -9.97 -15.54 11.83
N LEU A 234 -9.56 -16.29 10.81
CA LEU A 234 -8.25 -16.97 10.79
C LEU A 234 -7.09 -15.98 10.78
N SER A 235 -7.20 -14.86 10.07
CA SER A 235 -6.19 -13.79 10.09
C SER A 235 -6.09 -13.15 11.48
N GLY A 236 -7.22 -12.94 12.16
CA GLY A 236 -7.23 -12.50 13.55
C GLY A 236 -6.57 -13.53 14.50
N ALA A 237 -6.91 -14.82 14.37
CA ALA A 237 -6.28 -15.87 15.15
C ALA A 237 -4.78 -16.01 14.85
N ALA A 238 -4.36 -15.81 13.60
CA ALA A 238 -2.97 -15.86 13.17
C ALA A 238 -2.09 -14.82 13.90
N THR A 239 -2.65 -13.70 14.36
CA THR A 239 -1.90 -12.70 15.12
C THR A 239 -1.49 -13.17 16.53
N LEU A 240 -2.02 -14.29 17.01
CA LEU A 240 -1.56 -14.93 18.24
C LEU A 240 -0.28 -15.78 18.03
N VAL A 241 0.10 -16.04 16.79
CA VAL A 241 1.32 -16.79 16.44
C VAL A 241 2.53 -15.85 16.50
N SER A 242 2.86 -15.44 17.71
CA SER A 242 4.01 -14.57 18.03
C SER A 242 4.60 -15.00 19.37
N PRO A 243 5.93 -14.84 19.61
CA PRO A 243 6.55 -15.05 20.92
C PRO A 243 5.96 -14.15 22.01
N LEU A 244 5.25 -13.08 21.61
CA LEU A 244 4.55 -12.16 22.53
C LEU A 244 3.13 -12.62 22.85
N GLY A 245 2.56 -13.59 22.12
CA GLY A 245 1.23 -14.11 22.34
C GLY A 245 0.16 -12.99 22.44
N VAL A 246 -0.60 -12.99 23.54
CA VAL A 246 -1.68 -11.99 23.77
C VAL A 246 -1.14 -10.57 23.95
N GLU A 247 0.10 -10.39 24.36
CA GLU A 247 0.71 -9.05 24.49
C GLU A 247 0.80 -8.35 23.12
N ALA A 248 1.07 -9.10 22.06
CA ALA A 248 1.04 -8.55 20.71
C ALA A 248 -0.31 -7.91 20.37
N LEU A 249 -1.43 -8.53 20.78
CA LEU A 249 -2.78 -7.98 20.59
C LEU A 249 -3.07 -6.74 21.44
N ARG A 250 -2.54 -6.68 22.65
CA ARG A 250 -2.78 -5.57 23.58
C ARG A 250 -1.97 -4.33 23.21
N TYR A 251 -0.74 -4.53 22.75
CA TYR A 251 0.22 -3.45 22.52
C TYR A 251 -0.29 -2.32 21.61
N PRO A 252 -0.91 -2.56 20.42
CA PRO A 252 -1.41 -1.48 19.58
C PRO A 252 -2.45 -0.58 20.27
N PHE A 253 -3.22 -1.13 21.21
CA PHE A 253 -4.24 -0.38 21.94
C PHE A 253 -3.65 0.51 23.05
N THR A 254 -2.40 0.31 23.45
CA THR A 254 -1.72 1.22 24.39
C THR A 254 -1.51 2.62 23.80
N TYR A 255 -1.51 2.73 22.47
CA TYR A 255 -1.43 4.00 21.75
C TYR A 255 -2.81 4.63 21.43
N ALA A 256 -3.90 3.90 21.63
CA ALA A 256 -5.25 4.37 21.27
C ALA A 256 -5.88 5.30 22.32
N GLY A 257 -5.26 5.43 23.53
CA GLY A 257 -5.77 6.27 24.60
C GLY A 257 -5.58 7.77 24.36
N THR A 258 -6.59 8.58 24.66
CA THR A 258 -6.48 10.04 24.66
C THR A 258 -5.50 10.47 25.78
N GLY A 259 -4.48 11.28 25.41
CA GLY A 259 -3.48 11.78 26.37
C GLY A 259 -2.14 11.05 26.36
N ASN A 260 -1.93 10.09 25.46
CA ASN A 260 -0.65 9.45 25.28
C ASN A 260 0.41 10.50 24.89
N ALA A 261 1.55 10.52 25.61
CA ALA A 261 2.65 11.45 25.35
C ALA A 261 3.13 11.37 23.88
N SER A 262 3.18 10.16 23.29
CA SER A 262 3.56 9.97 21.89
C SER A 262 2.67 10.77 20.94
N GLN A 263 1.35 10.78 21.16
CA GLN A 263 0.42 11.55 20.31
C GLN A 263 0.59 13.07 20.47
N ARG A 264 1.09 13.54 21.61
CA ARG A 264 1.28 14.97 21.88
C ARG A 264 2.61 15.51 21.37
N PHE A 265 3.68 14.71 21.44
CA PHE A 265 5.05 15.19 21.24
C PHE A 265 5.71 14.65 19.97
N ILE A 266 5.24 13.53 19.40
CA ILE A 266 5.80 13.00 18.16
C ILE A 266 5.08 13.63 16.97
N ALA A 267 5.81 14.31 16.09
CA ALA A 267 5.28 15.06 14.95
C ALA A 267 4.44 14.19 14.00
N GLU A 268 4.79 12.92 13.81
CA GLU A 268 4.07 12.00 12.94
C GLU A 268 2.63 11.66 13.40
N TRP A 269 2.33 11.83 14.70
CA TRP A 269 0.98 11.66 15.23
C TRP A 269 0.12 12.91 15.11
N GLN A 270 0.71 14.04 14.69
CA GLN A 270 -0.03 15.28 14.42
C GLN A 270 -0.71 15.23 13.06
N SER A 271 -1.72 16.06 12.88
CA SER A 271 -2.38 16.27 11.58
C SER A 271 -1.40 16.82 10.55
N PRO A 272 -1.54 16.45 9.26
CA PRO A 272 -0.73 17.03 8.19
C PRO A 272 -0.82 18.56 8.16
N ASN A 273 0.33 19.22 8.12
CA ASN A 273 0.38 20.66 7.93
C ASN A 273 0.36 20.99 6.43
N PHE A 274 -0.79 21.38 5.90
CA PHE A 274 -0.97 21.72 4.49
C PHE A 274 -0.28 23.02 4.04
N HIS A 275 0.42 23.74 4.90
CA HIS A 275 1.38 24.78 4.50
C HIS A 275 2.72 24.17 4.05
N ASN A 276 2.98 22.90 4.34
CA ASN A 276 4.16 22.18 3.87
C ASN A 276 3.85 21.49 2.53
N ALA A 277 4.67 21.78 1.51
CA ALA A 277 4.52 21.26 0.16
C ALA A 277 4.55 19.72 0.09
N ALA A 278 5.18 19.03 1.06
CA ALA A 278 5.19 17.57 1.16
C ALA A 278 3.77 16.97 1.24
N PHE A 279 2.78 17.73 1.73
CA PHE A 279 1.40 17.27 1.85
C PHE A 279 0.47 17.76 0.74
N TYR A 280 0.97 18.52 -0.26
CA TYR A 280 0.17 18.93 -1.41
C TYR A 280 -0.39 17.77 -2.24
N PRO A 281 0.34 16.64 -2.45
CA PRO A 281 -0.24 15.48 -3.11
C PRO A 281 -1.45 14.88 -2.36
N LEU A 282 -1.41 14.86 -1.02
CA LEU A 282 -2.55 14.45 -0.19
C LEU A 282 -3.71 15.44 -0.32
N ALA A 283 -3.46 16.76 -0.16
CA ALA A 283 -4.48 17.79 -0.28
C ALA A 283 -5.18 17.75 -1.64
N ALA A 284 -4.40 17.62 -2.73
CA ALA A 284 -4.94 17.48 -4.07
C ALA A 284 -5.84 16.26 -4.21
N SER A 285 -5.44 15.11 -3.64
CA SER A 285 -6.25 13.89 -3.72
C SER A 285 -7.57 13.99 -2.94
N LEU A 286 -7.54 14.63 -1.76
CA LEU A 286 -8.75 14.88 -0.95
C LEU A 286 -9.70 15.85 -1.67
N LEU A 287 -9.18 16.92 -2.26
CA LEU A 287 -9.97 17.89 -3.03
C LEU A 287 -10.60 17.22 -4.26
N VAL A 288 -9.83 16.46 -5.02
CA VAL A 288 -10.34 15.72 -6.18
C VAL A 288 -11.42 14.72 -5.75
N GLY A 289 -11.19 13.99 -4.64
CA GLY A 289 -12.17 13.07 -4.08
C GLY A 289 -13.48 13.75 -3.68
N LEU A 290 -13.40 14.95 -3.07
CA LEU A 290 -14.57 15.76 -2.73
C LEU A 290 -15.33 16.20 -3.97
N LEU A 291 -14.64 16.74 -4.98
CA LEU A 291 -15.26 17.22 -6.22
C LEU A 291 -15.96 16.09 -6.99
N ILE A 292 -15.36 14.90 -7.03
CA ILE A 292 -15.95 13.71 -7.66
C ILE A 292 -17.15 13.21 -6.86
N GLY A 293 -17.03 13.15 -5.53
CA GLY A 293 -18.09 12.68 -4.62
C GLY A 293 -19.36 13.52 -4.74
N ILE A 294 -19.24 14.83 -4.95
CA ILE A 294 -20.36 15.72 -5.19
C ILE A 294 -21.03 15.42 -6.56
N GLY A 295 -20.25 14.93 -7.53
CA GLY A 295 -20.73 14.77 -8.91
C GLY A 295 -21.35 13.42 -9.27
N ARG A 296 -20.96 12.26 -8.71
CA ARG A 296 -21.31 10.93 -9.26
C ARG A 296 -21.36 9.73 -8.29
N GLY A 297 -21.39 9.88 -7.02
CA GLY A 297 -21.49 8.87 -5.95
C GLY A 297 -22.00 7.45 -6.27
N LYS A 298 -21.24 6.63 -6.98
CA LYS A 298 -21.56 5.20 -7.23
C LYS A 298 -20.52 4.27 -6.56
N LEU A 299 -20.09 4.61 -5.34
CA LEU A 299 -19.22 3.71 -4.57
C LEU A 299 -20.06 2.56 -3.98
N ARG A 300 -19.46 1.38 -3.89
CA ARG A 300 -19.99 0.26 -3.13
C ARG A 300 -19.96 0.62 -1.63
N PRO A 301 -20.84 0.03 -0.79
CA PRO A 301 -20.79 0.27 0.66
C PRO A 301 -19.39 0.02 1.25
N THR A 302 -18.71 -1.02 0.82
CA THR A 302 -17.33 -1.34 1.21
C THR A 302 -16.36 -0.20 0.87
N GLU A 303 -16.44 0.35 -0.33
CA GLU A 303 -15.58 1.43 -0.81
C GLU A 303 -15.84 2.76 -0.07
N LEU A 304 -17.12 3.01 0.28
CA LEU A 304 -17.49 4.15 1.11
C LEU A 304 -16.88 4.05 2.51
N LEU A 305 -16.97 2.88 3.15
CA LEU A 305 -16.38 2.65 4.47
C LEU A 305 -14.86 2.80 4.44
N TRP A 306 -14.20 2.24 3.44
CA TRP A 306 -12.76 2.40 3.25
C TRP A 306 -12.38 3.86 3.07
N THR A 307 -13.07 4.56 2.16
CA THR A 307 -12.78 5.98 1.87
C THR A 307 -12.99 6.83 3.12
N ALA A 308 -14.10 6.65 3.84
CA ALA A 308 -14.41 7.41 5.03
C ALA A 308 -13.35 7.23 6.13
N LEU A 309 -13.03 5.96 6.49
CA LEU A 309 -12.08 5.71 7.57
C LEU A 309 -10.68 6.16 7.20
N PHE A 310 -10.15 5.74 6.04
CA PHE A 310 -8.76 6.03 5.69
C PHE A 310 -8.52 7.51 5.39
N SER A 311 -9.54 8.25 4.90
CA SER A 311 -9.46 9.71 4.79
C SER A 311 -9.45 10.39 6.17
N ALA A 312 -10.29 9.95 7.10
CA ALA A 312 -10.30 10.47 8.47
C ALA A 312 -8.95 10.23 9.18
N LEU A 313 -8.40 9.03 9.07
CA LEU A 313 -7.10 8.68 9.62
C LEU A 313 -5.98 9.53 9.01
N ALA A 314 -5.98 9.77 7.70
CA ALA A 314 -4.97 10.60 7.03
C ALA A 314 -5.04 12.07 7.44
N LEU A 315 -6.24 12.59 7.73
CA LEU A 315 -6.42 13.96 8.24
C LEU A 315 -6.00 14.06 9.72
N GLN A 316 -6.18 12.99 10.48
CA GLN A 316 -5.84 12.94 11.90
C GLN A 316 -4.32 12.87 12.14
N SER A 317 -3.58 12.12 11.30
CA SER A 317 -2.18 11.84 11.56
C SER A 317 -1.37 11.66 10.28
N ILE A 318 -0.21 12.31 10.24
CA ILE A 318 0.78 12.15 9.16
C ILE A 318 1.11 10.67 8.95
N ARG A 319 1.25 9.90 10.03
CA ARG A 319 1.58 8.46 10.01
C ARG A 319 0.58 7.62 9.21
N HIS A 320 -0.66 8.08 9.08
CA HIS A 320 -1.72 7.38 8.37
C HIS A 320 -1.86 7.80 6.89
N THR A 321 -1.13 8.80 6.43
CA THR A 321 -1.24 9.26 5.02
C THR A 321 -0.87 8.18 4.00
N PRO A 322 0.15 7.29 4.22
CA PRO A 322 0.40 6.17 3.33
C PRO A 322 -0.74 5.16 3.27
N LEU A 323 -1.45 4.94 4.38
CA LEU A 323 -2.58 4.01 4.45
C LEU A 323 -3.73 4.48 3.55
N TYR A 324 -4.00 5.80 3.57
CA TYR A 324 -4.93 6.44 2.64
C TYR A 324 -4.50 6.24 1.18
N ALA A 325 -3.25 6.49 0.86
CA ALA A 325 -2.74 6.35 -0.49
C ALA A 325 -2.91 4.92 -1.04
N ILE A 326 -2.70 3.90 -0.19
CA ILE A 326 -2.86 2.49 -0.55
C ILE A 326 -4.32 2.13 -0.85
N VAL A 327 -5.23 2.59 0.01
CA VAL A 327 -6.63 2.12 -0.02
C VAL A 327 -7.51 3.00 -0.89
N VAL A 328 -7.35 4.33 -0.82
CA VAL A 328 -8.28 5.28 -1.42
C VAL A 328 -7.86 5.72 -2.83
N LEU A 329 -6.56 5.90 -3.10
CA LEU A 329 -6.15 6.37 -4.44
C LEU A 329 -6.52 5.42 -5.58
N PRO A 330 -6.46 4.07 -5.45
CA PRO A 330 -6.97 3.20 -6.49
C PRO A 330 -8.47 3.41 -6.79
N LEU A 331 -9.28 3.69 -5.77
CA LEU A 331 -10.70 4.01 -5.92
C LEU A 331 -10.89 5.35 -6.65
N LEU A 332 -10.14 6.36 -6.23
CA LEU A 332 -10.15 7.68 -6.85
C LEU A 332 -9.76 7.61 -8.33
N GLY A 333 -8.74 6.80 -8.66
CA GLY A 333 -8.31 6.58 -10.03
C GLY A 333 -9.42 6.05 -10.93
N VAL A 334 -10.20 5.06 -10.45
CA VAL A 334 -11.36 4.54 -11.17
C VAL A 334 -12.41 5.61 -11.39
N GLN A 335 -12.72 6.40 -10.35
CA GLN A 335 -13.72 7.47 -10.48
C GLN A 335 -13.27 8.55 -11.47
N LEU A 336 -11.99 8.92 -11.47
CA LEU A 336 -11.41 9.84 -12.47
C LEU A 336 -11.56 9.30 -13.91
N ALA A 337 -11.27 8.03 -14.13
CA ALA A 337 -11.38 7.40 -15.43
C ALA A 337 -12.84 7.37 -15.94
N LEU A 338 -13.83 7.23 -15.05
CA LEU A 338 -15.26 7.30 -15.41
C LEU A 338 -15.72 8.70 -15.83
N ILE A 339 -15.06 9.76 -15.34
CA ILE A 339 -15.38 11.15 -15.68
C ILE A 339 -14.70 11.58 -16.97
N ALA A 340 -13.50 11.10 -17.24
CA ALA A 340 -12.71 11.40 -18.41
C ALA A 340 -12.51 10.14 -19.27
N PRO A 341 -13.53 9.71 -20.05
CA PRO A 341 -13.45 8.47 -20.85
C PRO A 341 -12.36 8.51 -21.93
N SER A 342 -11.85 9.69 -22.28
CA SER A 342 -10.70 9.89 -23.19
C SER A 342 -9.33 9.72 -22.50
N TRP A 343 -9.30 9.39 -21.20
CA TRP A 343 -8.04 9.16 -20.51
C TRP A 343 -7.30 7.97 -21.14
N PRO A 344 -6.00 8.13 -21.52
CA PRO A 344 -5.25 7.07 -22.15
C PRO A 344 -5.21 5.82 -21.27
N GLY A 345 -5.91 4.76 -21.69
CA GLY A 345 -5.89 3.49 -20.98
C GLY A 345 -7.23 2.87 -20.62
N TYR A 346 -8.36 3.40 -21.13
CA TYR A 346 -9.64 2.69 -21.19
C TYR A 346 -9.85 2.12 -22.58
#